data_e0658f0c1634346443a97acef3720182
#
_entry.id   e0658f0c1634346443a97acef3720182
#
_cell.length_a   1.000
_cell.length_b   1.000
_cell.length_c   1.000
_cell.angle_alpha   90.00
_cell.angle_beta   90.00
_cell.angle_gamma   90.00
#
_symmetry.space_group_name_H-M   'P 1'
#
loop_
_entity.id
_entity.type
_entity.pdbx_description
1 polymer ?
#
loop_
_entity_poly.entity_id
_entity_poly.type
_entity_poly.pdbx_seq_one_letter_code
_entity_poly.pdbx_strand_id
1 'polypeptide(L)'
;MPFNLKKLTERRVELMTQLENMVKNCETETRAFNEEEQTRYNEILAEVRSIDTTLDAADQGAALQQMERRAAGGQEEPRSQEELETRAFECYIRGIAPDVETRAATNMTVGDNGAVIPTSIANKIIEMVKEISPLYHLSTHYDVGGTLTIPSYDESTQKITMAYATEFTALTSTSGKFTSISLGGFLAGALTKISMSLINNSKFDIVSYVIRKMAEAVSEWLENELINGTDGKIEGVSKVTAAVAAAAATAITADELIDLQESIPDKLQPGCIWVMSRATRTAIRKLKDGEGNYLLNKDATAKWGYSLFGHDVYVSQSMPDMAAGKRAVLYLDPTGLAVKVAENPSVQVLREKFADEHAVGVICWMEVDSKVENKQKIAVLDMKAAVTPGG
;
A
#
# COMPACT_ATOMS: atom_id res chain seq x y z
N MET A 1 -30.85 19.86 38.26
CA MET A 1 -29.56 20.50 38.54
C MET A 1 -28.51 19.37 38.42
N PRO A 2 -27.44 19.51 37.66
CA PRO A 2 -26.44 18.47 37.59
C PRO A 2 -25.73 18.35 38.94
N PHE A 3 -25.80 17.16 39.55
CA PHE A 3 -25.05 16.83 40.75
C PHE A 3 -23.55 16.99 40.45
N ASN A 4 -22.89 17.83 41.27
CA ASN A 4 -21.45 18.06 41.07
C ASN A 4 -20.65 16.98 41.82
N LEU A 5 -20.63 15.77 41.22
CA LEU A 5 -19.96 14.58 41.76
C LEU A 5 -18.50 14.86 42.16
N LYS A 6 -17.85 15.75 41.45
CA LYS A 6 -16.45 16.14 41.75
C LYS A 6 -16.35 16.83 43.12
N LYS A 7 -17.29 17.70 43.44
CA LYS A 7 -17.30 18.39 44.77
C LYS A 7 -17.64 17.41 45.90
N LEU A 8 -18.47 16.39 45.65
CA LEU A 8 -18.74 15.37 46.65
C LEU A 8 -17.53 14.46 46.90
N THR A 9 -16.79 14.10 45.86
CA THR A 9 -15.52 13.34 46.01
C THR A 9 -14.44 14.16 46.75
N GLU A 10 -14.30 15.43 46.44
CA GLU A 10 -13.39 16.35 47.16
C GLU A 10 -13.79 16.45 48.64
N ARG A 11 -15.07 16.64 48.94
CA ARG A 11 -15.57 16.70 50.31
C ARG A 11 -15.35 15.41 51.10
N ARG A 12 -15.54 14.25 50.43
CA ARG A 12 -15.25 12.94 51.02
C ARG A 12 -13.80 12.82 51.46
N VAL A 13 -12.84 13.23 50.60
CA VAL A 13 -11.42 13.21 50.90
C VAL A 13 -11.07 14.10 52.07
N GLU A 14 -11.64 15.31 52.15
CA GLU A 14 -11.45 16.22 53.28
C GLU A 14 -11.95 15.61 54.60
N LEU A 15 -13.14 15.00 54.60
CA LEU A 15 -13.70 14.38 55.80
C LEU A 15 -12.88 13.16 56.25
N MET A 16 -12.44 12.34 55.31
CA MET A 16 -11.53 11.18 55.62
C MET A 16 -10.20 11.65 56.23
N THR A 17 -9.62 12.73 55.72
CA THR A 17 -8.41 13.31 56.27
C THR A 17 -8.61 13.84 57.70
N GLN A 18 -9.81 14.39 57.98
CA GLN A 18 -10.18 14.82 59.34
C GLN A 18 -10.31 13.65 60.31
N LEU A 19 -10.96 12.55 59.89
CA LEU A 19 -11.04 11.33 60.68
C LEU A 19 -9.67 10.73 61.00
N GLU A 20 -8.79 10.64 60.00
CA GLU A 20 -7.39 10.16 60.17
C GLU A 20 -6.64 11.03 61.14
N ASN A 21 -6.74 12.35 61.06
CA ASN A 21 -6.04 13.26 61.98
C ASN A 21 -6.59 13.15 63.42
N MET A 22 -7.90 12.95 63.60
CA MET A 22 -8.43 12.74 64.94
C MET A 22 -7.93 11.43 65.58
N VAL A 23 -7.86 10.34 64.82
CA VAL A 23 -7.31 9.05 65.25
C VAL A 23 -5.84 9.20 65.60
N LYS A 24 -5.07 9.85 64.73
CA LYS A 24 -3.59 10.06 64.89
C LYS A 24 -3.28 10.92 66.13
N ASN A 25 -4.07 11.94 66.43
CA ASN A 25 -3.94 12.75 67.63
C ASN A 25 -4.12 11.93 68.89
N CYS A 26 -5.13 11.05 68.94
CA CYS A 26 -5.38 10.18 70.10
C CYS A 26 -4.28 9.09 70.24
N GLU A 27 -3.73 8.60 69.11
CA GLU A 27 -2.56 7.69 69.14
C GLU A 27 -1.29 8.35 69.70
N THR A 28 -1.03 9.58 69.27
CA THR A 28 0.16 10.35 69.75
C THR A 28 0.03 10.71 71.23
N GLU A 29 -1.14 11.00 71.74
CA GLU A 29 -1.40 11.33 73.11
C GLU A 29 -1.67 10.05 74.00
N THR A 30 -1.72 8.86 73.40
CA THR A 30 -1.94 7.56 74.03
C THR A 30 -3.20 7.59 74.93
N ARG A 31 -4.28 8.21 74.47
CA ARG A 31 -5.55 8.34 75.15
C ARG A 31 -6.74 7.94 74.28
N ALA A 32 -7.87 7.59 74.89
CA ALA A 32 -9.11 7.39 74.19
C ALA A 32 -9.78 8.72 73.82
N PHE A 33 -10.71 8.69 72.85
CA PHE A 33 -11.58 9.82 72.53
C PHE A 33 -12.35 10.29 73.77
N ASN A 34 -12.43 11.60 73.93
CA ASN A 34 -13.38 12.17 74.88
C ASN A 34 -14.84 12.19 74.28
N GLU A 35 -15.85 12.52 75.05
CA GLU A 35 -17.25 12.48 74.59
C GLU A 35 -17.52 13.43 73.43
N GLU A 36 -16.88 14.61 73.40
CA GLU A 36 -17.04 15.58 72.31
C GLU A 36 -16.36 15.10 71.04
N GLU A 37 -15.14 14.54 71.14
CA GLU A 37 -14.40 13.97 70.00
C GLU A 37 -15.10 12.75 69.42
N GLN A 38 -15.70 11.89 70.29
CA GLN A 38 -16.46 10.75 69.87
C GLN A 38 -17.73 11.14 69.10
N THR A 39 -18.41 12.17 69.58
CA THR A 39 -19.59 12.69 68.93
C THR A 39 -19.24 13.25 67.56
N ARG A 40 -18.18 14.05 67.47
CA ARG A 40 -17.72 14.65 66.21
C ARG A 40 -17.21 13.60 65.21
N TYR A 41 -16.53 12.57 65.71
CA TYR A 41 -16.08 11.42 64.88
C TYR A 41 -17.30 10.70 64.27
N ASN A 42 -18.33 10.44 65.03
CA ASN A 42 -19.57 9.80 64.57
C ASN A 42 -20.34 10.66 63.57
N GLU A 43 -20.39 11.97 63.74
CA GLU A 43 -21.00 12.92 62.78
C GLU A 43 -20.27 12.92 61.43
N ILE A 44 -18.96 13.01 61.42
CA ILE A 44 -18.16 12.96 60.21
C ILE A 44 -18.30 11.61 59.50
N LEU A 45 -18.31 10.52 60.27
CA LEU A 45 -18.50 9.17 59.73
C LEU A 45 -19.88 8.99 59.08
N ALA A 46 -20.92 9.60 59.67
CA ALA A 46 -22.28 9.59 59.11
C ALA A 46 -22.35 10.41 57.79
N GLU A 47 -21.65 11.56 57.75
CA GLU A 47 -21.56 12.39 56.53
C GLU A 47 -20.81 11.64 55.41
N VAL A 48 -19.70 10.97 55.69
CA VAL A 48 -18.96 10.15 54.72
C VAL A 48 -19.84 9.05 54.14
N ARG A 49 -20.55 8.31 55.01
CA ARG A 49 -21.49 7.23 54.59
C ARG A 49 -22.60 7.77 53.68
N SER A 50 -23.14 8.95 53.99
CA SER A 50 -24.17 9.59 53.17
C SER A 50 -23.64 9.99 51.78
N ILE A 51 -22.39 10.44 51.71
CA ILE A 51 -21.71 10.77 50.44
C ILE A 51 -21.47 9.49 49.65
N ASP A 52 -21.00 8.41 50.29
CA ASP A 52 -20.74 7.12 49.65
C ASP A 52 -22.02 6.52 49.03
N THR A 53 -23.13 6.55 49.79
CA THR A 53 -24.43 6.07 49.25
C THR A 53 -24.92 6.92 48.07
N THR A 54 -24.61 8.22 48.06
CA THR A 54 -24.97 9.12 46.95
C THR A 54 -24.10 8.88 45.71
N LEU A 55 -22.80 8.61 45.88
CA LEU A 55 -21.89 8.27 44.82
C LEU A 55 -22.24 6.90 44.19
N ASP A 56 -22.53 5.90 45.02
CA ASP A 56 -22.96 4.58 44.56
C ASP A 56 -24.28 4.62 43.79
N ALA A 57 -25.25 5.44 44.26
CA ALA A 57 -26.50 5.66 43.54
C ALA A 57 -26.30 6.38 42.21
N ALA A 58 -25.35 7.31 42.12
CA ALA A 58 -25.02 8.02 40.89
C ALA A 58 -24.34 7.08 39.87
N ASP A 59 -23.45 6.20 40.36
CA ASP A 59 -22.77 5.19 39.50
C ASP A 59 -23.77 4.14 39.01
N GLN A 60 -24.67 3.67 39.87
CA GLN A 60 -25.76 2.76 39.48
C GLN A 60 -26.72 3.43 38.48
N GLY A 61 -27.04 4.71 38.66
CA GLY A 61 -27.85 5.50 37.73
C GLY A 61 -27.17 5.68 36.36
N ALA A 62 -25.87 5.91 36.36
CA ALA A 62 -25.10 5.99 35.12
C ALA A 62 -25.01 4.62 34.39
N ALA A 63 -24.85 3.53 35.12
CA ALA A 63 -24.87 2.18 34.60
C ALA A 63 -26.26 1.79 34.02
N LEU A 64 -27.35 2.15 34.70
CA LEU A 64 -28.71 1.97 34.21
C LEU A 64 -28.99 2.80 32.96
N GLN A 65 -28.59 4.08 32.92
CA GLN A 65 -28.67 4.89 31.71
C GLN A 65 -27.85 4.34 30.55
N GLN A 66 -26.72 3.75 30.84
CA GLN A 66 -25.91 3.06 29.81
C GLN A 66 -26.59 1.78 29.31
N MET A 67 -27.23 1.01 30.21
CA MET A 67 -28.04 -0.14 29.84
C MET A 67 -29.32 0.26 29.09
N GLU A 68 -30.00 1.34 29.51
CA GLU A 68 -31.14 1.87 28.78
C GLU A 68 -30.77 2.45 27.41
N ARG A 69 -29.64 3.14 27.28
CA ARG A 69 -29.10 3.55 25.97
C ARG A 69 -28.73 2.36 25.07
N ARG A 70 -28.25 1.27 25.66
CA ARG A 70 -28.03 0.01 24.93
C ARG A 70 -29.33 -0.71 24.59
N ALA A 71 -30.33 -0.66 25.47
CA ALA A 71 -31.63 -1.28 25.24
C ALA A 71 -32.57 -0.42 24.38
N ALA A 72 -32.46 0.91 24.43
CA ALA A 72 -33.19 1.85 23.58
C ALA A 72 -32.67 1.93 22.15
N GLY A 73 -31.74 1.01 21.78
CA GLY A 73 -31.21 0.97 20.43
C GLY A 73 -30.74 2.36 20.03
N GLY A 74 -29.67 2.86 20.63
CA GLY A 74 -28.84 3.75 19.88
C GLY A 74 -28.50 2.93 18.63
N GLN A 75 -29.16 3.23 17.52
CA GLN A 75 -28.78 2.73 16.22
C GLN A 75 -27.35 3.22 16.03
N GLU A 76 -26.38 2.38 16.43
CA GLU A 76 -25.13 2.37 15.69
C GLU A 76 -25.61 2.14 14.26
N GLU A 77 -25.38 3.11 13.37
CA GLU A 77 -25.63 2.89 11.94
C GLU A 77 -25.13 1.50 11.61
N PRO A 78 -25.89 0.67 10.90
CA PRO A 78 -25.46 -0.70 10.61
C PRO A 78 -24.07 -0.60 9.99
N ARG A 79 -23.09 -1.18 10.68
CA ARG A 79 -21.69 -1.15 10.24
C ARG A 79 -21.62 -1.63 8.81
N SER A 80 -20.84 -0.95 8.00
CA SER A 80 -20.66 -1.35 6.61
C SER A 80 -20.06 -2.78 6.57
N GLN A 81 -20.37 -3.52 5.52
CA GLN A 81 -19.80 -4.86 5.31
C GLN A 81 -18.26 -4.83 5.43
N GLU A 82 -17.64 -3.77 4.92
CA GLU A 82 -16.20 -3.55 4.94
C GLU A 82 -15.64 -3.35 6.36
N GLU A 83 -16.36 -2.63 7.23
CA GLU A 83 -15.97 -2.48 8.64
C GLU A 83 -16.07 -3.78 9.41
N LEU A 84 -17.09 -4.58 9.15
CA LEU A 84 -17.25 -5.90 9.75
C LEU A 84 -16.16 -6.86 9.29
N GLU A 85 -15.80 -6.85 8.02
CA GLU A 85 -14.70 -7.65 7.47
C GLU A 85 -13.34 -7.22 8.04
N THR A 86 -13.09 -5.92 8.16
CA THR A 86 -11.85 -5.39 8.76
C THR A 86 -11.72 -5.82 10.23
N ARG A 87 -12.82 -5.74 10.99
CA ARG A 87 -12.85 -6.17 12.38
C ARG A 87 -12.69 -7.69 12.52
N ALA A 88 -13.28 -8.48 11.63
CA ALA A 88 -13.10 -9.92 11.60
C ALA A 88 -11.64 -10.29 11.38
N PHE A 89 -10.97 -9.59 10.45
CA PHE A 89 -9.56 -9.78 10.17
C PHE A 89 -8.67 -9.37 11.36
N GLU A 90 -8.99 -8.27 12.04
CA GLU A 90 -8.30 -7.86 13.27
C GLU A 90 -8.43 -8.92 14.36
N CYS A 91 -9.64 -9.41 14.62
CA CYS A 91 -9.89 -10.50 15.58
C CYS A 91 -9.11 -11.77 15.19
N TYR A 92 -9.07 -12.07 13.89
CA TYR A 92 -8.31 -13.21 13.38
C TYR A 92 -6.80 -13.05 13.60
N ILE A 93 -6.20 -11.88 13.34
CA ILE A 93 -4.77 -11.61 13.61
C ILE A 93 -4.48 -11.70 15.11
N ARG A 94 -5.33 -11.12 15.98
CA ARG A 94 -5.15 -11.12 17.43
C ARG A 94 -5.45 -12.47 18.09
N GLY A 95 -6.09 -13.41 17.40
CA GLY A 95 -6.49 -14.70 17.95
C GLY A 95 -7.69 -14.64 18.88
N ILE A 96 -8.48 -13.59 18.77
CA ILE A 96 -9.68 -13.36 19.57
C ILE A 96 -10.89 -13.85 18.77
N ALA A 97 -11.84 -14.51 19.43
CA ALA A 97 -13.07 -14.91 18.76
C ALA A 97 -13.88 -13.67 18.38
N PRO A 98 -14.31 -13.53 17.11
CA PRO A 98 -15.14 -12.41 16.68
C PRO A 98 -16.51 -12.44 17.37
N ASP A 99 -17.13 -11.26 17.54
CA ASP A 99 -18.48 -11.13 18.08
C ASP A 99 -19.53 -11.74 17.14
N VAL A 100 -20.76 -11.88 17.64
CA VAL A 100 -21.85 -12.57 16.91
C VAL A 100 -22.20 -11.86 15.62
N GLU A 101 -22.19 -10.51 15.61
CA GLU A 101 -22.49 -9.67 14.44
C GLU A 101 -21.43 -9.86 13.36
N THR A 102 -20.17 -9.80 13.75
CA THR A 102 -19.03 -10.01 12.84
C THR A 102 -19.01 -11.43 12.28
N ARG A 103 -19.39 -12.46 13.07
CA ARG A 103 -19.53 -13.84 12.59
C ARG A 103 -20.65 -14.02 11.59
N ALA A 104 -21.79 -13.35 11.79
CA ALA A 104 -22.94 -13.47 10.89
C ALA A 104 -22.69 -12.79 9.52
N ALA A 105 -21.93 -11.68 9.53
CA ALA A 105 -21.61 -10.91 8.34
C ALA A 105 -20.46 -11.49 7.52
N THR A 106 -19.53 -12.18 8.17
CA THR A 106 -18.39 -12.82 7.52
C THR A 106 -18.61 -14.33 7.55
N ASN A 107 -18.69 -14.97 6.37
CA ASN A 107 -18.71 -16.44 6.23
C ASN A 107 -17.40 -17.12 6.70
N MET A 108 -16.76 -16.56 7.72
CA MET A 108 -15.54 -17.10 8.33
C MET A 108 -15.92 -18.25 9.27
N THR A 109 -16.15 -19.42 8.72
CA THR A 109 -16.21 -20.65 9.49
C THR A 109 -14.78 -21.02 9.92
N VAL A 110 -14.57 -21.02 11.24
CA VAL A 110 -13.31 -21.40 11.91
C VAL A 110 -12.89 -22.86 11.63
N GLY A 111 -13.61 -23.57 10.80
CA GLY A 111 -13.48 -25.03 10.59
C GLY A 111 -12.81 -25.49 9.31
N ASP A 112 -12.65 -24.64 8.29
CA ASP A 112 -12.04 -25.04 7.02
C ASP A 112 -10.69 -24.34 6.80
N ASN A 113 -9.68 -25.15 6.75
CA ASN A 113 -8.30 -24.93 6.30
C ASN A 113 -8.01 -23.60 5.57
N GLY A 114 -7.60 -22.60 6.33
CA GLY A 114 -7.09 -21.34 5.81
C GLY A 114 -8.20 -20.29 5.66
N ALA A 115 -8.33 -19.41 6.64
CA ALA A 115 -9.21 -18.26 6.55
C ALA A 115 -8.87 -17.46 5.30
N VAL A 116 -9.73 -17.54 4.31
CA VAL A 116 -9.70 -16.68 3.13
C VAL A 116 -9.95 -15.26 3.61
N ILE A 117 -8.99 -14.38 3.40
CA ILE A 117 -9.13 -12.99 3.80
C ILE A 117 -10.25 -12.34 3.00
N PRO A 118 -11.02 -11.45 3.63
CA PRO A 118 -12.07 -10.72 2.94
C PRO A 118 -11.57 -10.04 1.67
N THR A 119 -12.35 -10.09 0.62
CA THR A 119 -12.03 -9.45 -0.67
C THR A 119 -11.79 -7.96 -0.54
N SER A 120 -12.40 -7.29 0.43
CA SER A 120 -12.18 -5.88 0.74
C SER A 120 -10.73 -5.57 1.10
N ILE A 121 -10.06 -6.44 1.85
CA ILE A 121 -8.65 -6.26 2.25
C ILE A 121 -7.72 -6.49 1.06
N ALA A 122 -7.99 -7.51 0.24
CA ALA A 122 -7.25 -7.74 -0.99
C ALA A 122 -7.36 -6.53 -1.95
N ASN A 123 -8.56 -5.98 -2.10
CA ASN A 123 -8.78 -4.79 -2.91
C ASN A 123 -8.04 -3.57 -2.38
N LYS A 124 -8.02 -3.34 -1.07
CA LYS A 124 -7.22 -2.26 -0.46
C LYS A 124 -5.72 -2.39 -0.74
N ILE A 125 -5.19 -3.61 -0.72
CA ILE A 125 -3.78 -3.84 -1.09
C ILE A 125 -3.55 -3.47 -2.55
N ILE A 126 -4.43 -3.88 -3.47
CA ILE A 126 -4.33 -3.55 -4.89
C ILE A 126 -4.42 -2.03 -5.13
N GLU A 127 -5.35 -1.34 -4.46
CA GLU A 127 -5.48 0.12 -4.55
C GLU A 127 -4.19 0.81 -4.11
N MET A 128 -3.62 0.40 -2.98
CA MET A 128 -2.34 0.95 -2.51
C MET A 128 -1.18 0.60 -3.47
N VAL A 129 -1.16 -0.57 -4.08
CA VAL A 129 -0.16 -0.94 -5.10
C VAL A 129 -0.26 -0.01 -6.31
N LYS A 130 -1.48 0.32 -6.76
CA LYS A 130 -1.71 1.28 -7.86
C LYS A 130 -1.25 2.70 -7.51
N GLU A 131 -1.39 3.11 -6.25
CA GLU A 131 -0.91 4.40 -5.77
C GLU A 131 0.63 4.47 -5.70
N ILE A 132 1.27 3.39 -5.27
CA ILE A 132 2.72 3.33 -5.06
C ILE A 132 3.47 3.12 -6.39
N SER A 133 2.92 2.29 -7.30
CA SER A 133 3.54 1.96 -8.59
C SER A 133 2.77 2.57 -9.78
N PRO A 134 3.15 3.77 -10.25
CA PRO A 134 2.52 4.40 -11.40
C PRO A 134 2.63 3.58 -12.69
N LEU A 135 3.70 2.84 -12.90
CA LEU A 135 3.87 1.99 -14.09
C LEU A 135 2.81 0.89 -14.12
N TYR A 136 2.56 0.24 -12.98
CA TYR A 136 1.48 -0.72 -12.85
C TYR A 136 0.12 -0.08 -13.11
N HIS A 137 -0.14 1.09 -12.51
CA HIS A 137 -1.43 1.79 -12.67
C HIS A 137 -1.74 2.18 -14.13
N LEU A 138 -0.72 2.59 -14.88
CA LEU A 138 -0.87 3.10 -16.26
C LEU A 138 -0.78 2.00 -17.33
N SER A 139 -0.34 0.78 -16.97
CA SER A 139 -0.26 -0.35 -17.90
C SER A 139 -1.65 -0.90 -18.28
N THR A 140 -1.70 -1.72 -19.33
CA THR A 140 -2.95 -2.40 -19.74
C THR A 140 -3.16 -3.65 -18.88
N HIS A 141 -4.29 -3.71 -18.16
CA HIS A 141 -4.61 -4.81 -17.25
C HIS A 141 -5.57 -5.82 -17.86
N TYR A 142 -5.31 -7.10 -17.62
CA TYR A 142 -6.17 -8.22 -17.99
C TYR A 142 -6.42 -9.11 -16.76
N ASP A 143 -7.65 -9.06 -16.26
CA ASP A 143 -8.10 -9.88 -15.12
C ASP A 143 -8.77 -11.16 -15.64
N VAL A 144 -7.97 -12.11 -16.09
CA VAL A 144 -8.46 -13.36 -16.68
C VAL A 144 -7.70 -14.55 -16.11
N GLY A 145 -8.43 -15.54 -15.61
CA GLY A 145 -7.84 -16.82 -15.19
C GLY A 145 -7.32 -17.65 -16.36
N GLY A 146 -6.39 -18.56 -16.10
CA GLY A 146 -5.80 -19.43 -17.11
C GLY A 146 -4.81 -18.73 -18.04
N THR A 147 -4.52 -19.26 -19.22
CA THR A 147 -3.61 -18.64 -20.18
C THR A 147 -4.35 -17.72 -21.12
N LEU A 148 -3.94 -16.46 -21.21
CA LEU A 148 -4.47 -15.47 -22.15
C LEU A 148 -3.55 -15.36 -23.35
N THR A 149 -4.07 -15.53 -24.55
CA THR A 149 -3.31 -15.30 -25.78
C THR A 149 -3.84 -14.08 -26.50
N ILE A 150 -2.97 -13.07 -26.67
CA ILE A 150 -3.29 -11.79 -27.31
C ILE A 150 -2.62 -11.77 -28.69
N PRO A 151 -3.36 -11.47 -29.77
CA PRO A 151 -2.75 -11.22 -31.06
C PRO A 151 -2.01 -9.89 -31.04
N SER A 152 -0.70 -9.90 -31.22
CA SER A 152 0.11 -8.68 -31.39
C SER A 152 0.41 -8.45 -32.87
N TYR A 153 0.21 -7.24 -33.31
CA TYR A 153 0.49 -6.80 -34.67
C TYR A 153 1.75 -5.93 -34.70
N ASP A 154 2.79 -6.41 -35.37
CA ASP A 154 4.03 -5.67 -35.52
C ASP A 154 4.05 -4.90 -36.86
N GLU A 155 3.72 -3.62 -36.80
CA GLU A 155 3.76 -2.72 -37.96
C GLU A 155 5.16 -2.41 -38.46
N SER A 156 6.22 -2.72 -37.71
CA SER A 156 7.62 -2.42 -38.09
C SER A 156 8.11 -3.32 -39.20
N THR A 157 7.61 -4.57 -39.26
CA THR A 157 8.07 -5.58 -40.23
C THR A 157 7.16 -5.69 -41.44
N GLN A 158 5.85 -5.53 -41.31
CA GLN A 158 4.91 -5.60 -42.42
C GLN A 158 3.68 -4.70 -42.14
N LYS A 159 3.50 -3.67 -42.94
CA LYS A 159 2.39 -2.74 -42.83
C LYS A 159 1.35 -2.99 -43.91
N ILE A 160 0.06 -2.98 -43.51
CA ILE A 160 -1.03 -2.97 -44.50
C ILE A 160 -1.04 -1.59 -45.16
N THR A 161 -0.76 -1.54 -46.45
CA THR A 161 -0.70 -0.28 -47.22
C THR A 161 -1.89 -0.20 -48.17
N MET A 162 -2.49 1.00 -48.23
CA MET A 162 -3.45 1.31 -49.29
C MET A 162 -2.67 1.72 -50.57
N ALA A 163 -3.09 1.18 -51.71
CA ALA A 163 -2.60 1.51 -53.02
C ALA A 163 -3.74 1.93 -53.96
N TYR A 164 -3.45 2.81 -54.90
CA TYR A 164 -4.44 3.12 -55.92
C TYR A 164 -4.72 1.88 -56.78
N ALA A 165 -5.97 1.59 -56.96
CA ALA A 165 -6.43 0.48 -57.80
C ALA A 165 -6.95 1.01 -59.15
N THR A 166 -6.66 0.27 -60.22
CA THR A 166 -7.28 0.47 -61.54
C THR A 166 -8.30 -0.61 -61.76
N GLU A 167 -9.41 -0.30 -62.43
CA GLU A 167 -10.43 -1.30 -62.75
C GLU A 167 -9.79 -2.53 -63.45
N PHE A 168 -10.25 -3.73 -63.08
CA PHE A 168 -9.79 -5.02 -63.60
C PHE A 168 -8.34 -5.42 -63.25
N THR A 169 -7.65 -4.70 -62.33
CA THR A 169 -6.33 -5.08 -61.85
C THR A 169 -6.43 -5.62 -60.41
N ALA A 170 -5.90 -6.83 -60.17
CA ALA A 170 -5.89 -7.43 -58.82
C ALA A 170 -5.01 -6.58 -57.86
N LEU A 171 -5.55 -6.23 -56.70
CA LEU A 171 -4.78 -5.60 -55.61
C LEU A 171 -3.72 -6.57 -55.09
N THR A 172 -2.50 -6.09 -54.95
CA THR A 172 -1.47 -6.85 -54.24
C THR A 172 -1.79 -6.85 -52.76
N SER A 173 -2.06 -8.02 -52.22
CA SER A 173 -2.27 -8.21 -50.78
C SER A 173 -0.96 -8.01 -50.01
N THR A 174 -0.91 -6.99 -49.16
CA THR A 174 0.11 -6.87 -48.12
C THR A 174 -0.48 -7.50 -46.85
N SER A 175 -0.06 -8.72 -46.52
CA SER A 175 -0.54 -9.40 -45.33
C SER A 175 0.33 -8.95 -44.12
N GLY A 176 -0.30 -8.29 -43.15
CA GLY A 176 0.32 -8.08 -41.84
C GLY A 176 0.55 -9.45 -41.14
N LYS A 177 1.67 -9.60 -40.49
CA LYS A 177 1.96 -10.79 -39.70
C LYS A 177 1.52 -10.58 -38.27
N PHE A 178 0.51 -11.35 -37.83
CA PHE A 178 0.14 -11.40 -36.43
C PHE A 178 1.07 -12.37 -35.70
N THR A 179 1.64 -11.91 -34.60
CA THR A 179 2.30 -12.76 -33.62
C THR A 179 1.37 -12.89 -32.41
N SER A 180 1.38 -14.04 -31.76
CA SER A 180 0.61 -14.24 -30.55
C SER A 180 1.50 -14.08 -29.33
N ILE A 181 1.07 -13.28 -28.36
CA ILE A 181 1.68 -13.13 -27.06
C ILE A 181 0.86 -13.94 -26.07
N SER A 182 1.47 -14.89 -25.40
CA SER A 182 0.83 -15.74 -24.40
C SER A 182 1.22 -15.27 -23.01
N LEU A 183 0.22 -14.87 -22.22
CA LEU A 183 0.33 -14.49 -20.80
C LEU A 183 -0.17 -15.66 -19.95
N GLY A 184 0.72 -16.25 -19.17
CA GLY A 184 0.43 -17.35 -18.25
C GLY A 184 0.02 -16.83 -16.89
N GLY A 185 0.84 -17.10 -15.91
CA GLY A 185 0.78 -16.62 -14.53
C GLY A 185 1.98 -17.18 -13.79
N PHE A 186 2.63 -16.34 -13.01
CA PHE A 186 3.73 -16.73 -12.14
C PHE A 186 3.36 -16.40 -10.71
N LEU A 187 3.40 -17.42 -9.84
CA LEU A 187 3.10 -17.26 -8.44
C LEU A 187 4.23 -16.51 -7.73
N ALA A 188 3.88 -15.42 -7.08
CA ALA A 188 4.77 -14.63 -6.23
C ALA A 188 4.20 -14.53 -4.82
N GLY A 189 5.07 -14.43 -3.81
CA GLY A 189 4.62 -14.31 -2.43
C GLY A 189 5.50 -13.37 -1.62
N ALA A 190 4.87 -12.59 -0.75
CA ALA A 190 5.51 -11.73 0.22
C ALA A 190 5.18 -12.20 1.64
N LEU A 191 6.17 -12.28 2.51
CA LEU A 191 6.01 -12.66 3.91
C LEU A 191 6.50 -11.54 4.82
N THR A 192 5.66 -11.12 5.77
CA THR A 192 6.07 -10.22 6.86
C THR A 192 5.87 -10.89 8.21
N LYS A 193 6.73 -10.54 9.18
CA LYS A 193 6.62 -11.00 10.57
C LYS A 193 6.22 -9.85 11.47
N ILE A 194 5.29 -10.08 12.38
CA ILE A 194 4.79 -9.09 13.33
C ILE A 194 4.97 -9.64 14.74
N SER A 195 5.61 -8.86 15.61
CA SER A 195 5.82 -9.25 17.00
C SER A 195 4.50 -9.36 17.75
N MET A 196 4.33 -10.42 18.55
CA MET A 196 3.17 -10.60 19.45
C MET A 196 3.04 -9.45 20.46
N SER A 197 4.14 -8.83 20.88
CA SER A 197 4.11 -7.66 21.76
C SER A 197 3.42 -6.46 21.08
N LEU A 198 3.60 -6.30 19.78
CA LEU A 198 2.92 -5.26 18.99
C LEU A 198 1.43 -5.60 18.81
N ILE A 199 1.12 -6.87 18.56
CA ILE A 199 -0.25 -7.36 18.41
C ILE A 199 -1.07 -7.16 19.69
N ASN A 200 -0.44 -7.37 20.85
CA ASN A 200 -1.10 -7.23 22.15
C ASN A 200 -1.31 -5.76 22.57
N ASN A 201 -0.67 -4.82 21.89
CA ASN A 201 -0.90 -3.39 22.12
C ASN A 201 -2.25 -2.97 21.51
N SER A 202 -3.25 -2.75 22.36
CA SER A 202 -4.62 -2.41 21.95
C SER A 202 -4.76 -1.08 21.21
N LYS A 203 -3.76 -0.18 21.29
CA LYS A 203 -3.75 1.12 20.61
C LYS A 203 -3.14 1.06 19.20
N PHE A 204 -2.57 -0.07 18.81
CA PHE A 204 -1.92 -0.24 17.52
C PHE A 204 -2.90 -0.81 16.50
N ASP A 205 -3.11 -0.05 15.41
CA ASP A 205 -3.89 -0.53 14.26
C ASP A 205 -3.05 -1.49 13.42
N ILE A 206 -3.17 -2.78 13.76
CA ILE A 206 -2.41 -3.84 13.14
C ILE A 206 -2.87 -4.13 11.70
N VAL A 207 -4.16 -3.92 11.41
CA VAL A 207 -4.73 -4.20 10.08
C VAL A 207 -4.17 -3.25 9.05
N SER A 208 -4.26 -1.95 9.31
CA SER A 208 -3.69 -0.92 8.42
C SER A 208 -2.17 -1.06 8.27
N TYR A 209 -1.48 -1.46 9.33
CA TYR A 209 -0.04 -1.73 9.26
C TYR A 209 0.29 -2.88 8.32
N VAL A 210 -0.43 -4.01 8.46
CA VAL A 210 -0.24 -5.20 7.61
C VAL A 210 -0.54 -4.88 6.16
N ILE A 211 -1.70 -4.26 5.87
CA ILE A 211 -2.10 -3.86 4.52
C ILE A 211 -1.01 -3.01 3.87
N ARG A 212 -0.54 -1.97 4.57
CA ARG A 212 0.50 -1.08 4.05
C ARG A 212 1.82 -1.82 3.78
N LYS A 213 2.28 -2.65 4.71
CA LYS A 213 3.55 -3.40 4.54
C LYS A 213 3.47 -4.43 3.42
N MET A 214 2.33 -5.08 3.24
CA MET A 214 2.12 -5.99 2.12
C MET A 214 2.06 -5.23 0.79
N ALA A 215 1.33 -4.11 0.73
CA ALA A 215 1.26 -3.29 -0.46
C ALA A 215 2.63 -2.71 -0.86
N GLU A 216 3.43 -2.23 0.09
CA GLU A 216 4.80 -1.78 -0.16
C GLU A 216 5.65 -2.91 -0.78
N ALA A 217 5.66 -4.10 -0.15
CA ALA A 217 6.47 -5.23 -0.62
C ALA A 217 6.03 -5.74 -2.00
N VAL A 218 4.72 -5.87 -2.24
CA VAL A 218 4.16 -6.28 -3.54
C VAL A 218 4.47 -5.24 -4.61
N SER A 219 4.32 -3.96 -4.28
CA SER A 219 4.57 -2.85 -5.20
C SER A 219 6.05 -2.77 -5.63
N GLU A 220 6.98 -2.85 -4.68
CA GLU A 220 8.41 -2.82 -4.96
C GLU A 220 8.84 -4.00 -5.85
N TRP A 221 8.36 -5.21 -5.52
CA TRP A 221 8.64 -6.39 -6.32
C TRP A 221 8.04 -6.28 -7.71
N LEU A 222 6.75 -5.91 -7.80
CA LEU A 222 6.03 -5.81 -9.06
C LEU A 222 6.65 -4.75 -9.98
N GLU A 223 6.99 -3.57 -9.45
CA GLU A 223 7.66 -2.52 -10.21
C GLU A 223 9.01 -2.98 -10.74
N ASN A 224 9.79 -3.72 -9.93
CA ASN A 224 11.05 -4.29 -10.39
C ASN A 224 10.83 -5.30 -11.52
N GLU A 225 9.85 -6.18 -11.41
CA GLU A 225 9.56 -7.17 -12.48
C GLU A 225 9.01 -6.50 -13.75
N LEU A 226 8.15 -5.48 -13.63
CA LEU A 226 7.64 -4.74 -14.79
C LEU A 226 8.74 -3.96 -15.53
N ILE A 227 9.74 -3.46 -14.82
CA ILE A 227 10.87 -2.74 -15.40
C ILE A 227 11.94 -3.70 -15.91
N ASN A 228 12.49 -4.52 -15.04
CA ASN A 228 13.68 -5.35 -15.35
C ASN A 228 13.32 -6.76 -15.85
N GLY A 229 12.24 -7.32 -15.31
CA GLY A 229 11.81 -8.68 -15.63
C GLY A 229 12.79 -9.76 -15.16
N THR A 230 12.30 -10.98 -15.05
CA THR A 230 13.11 -12.17 -14.75
C THR A 230 13.08 -13.12 -15.93
N ASP A 231 14.24 -13.57 -16.40
CA ASP A 231 14.34 -14.46 -17.55
C ASP A 231 13.55 -15.76 -17.32
N GLY A 232 12.75 -16.12 -18.30
CA GLY A 232 11.87 -17.29 -18.25
C GLY A 232 10.62 -17.12 -17.40
N LYS A 233 10.38 -15.93 -16.86
CA LYS A 233 9.17 -15.54 -16.11
C LYS A 233 8.58 -14.27 -16.69
N ILE A 234 8.44 -13.25 -15.88
CA ILE A 234 7.85 -11.96 -16.24
C ILE A 234 8.78 -11.19 -17.18
N GLU A 235 8.23 -10.67 -18.28
CA GLU A 235 8.97 -9.84 -19.24
C GLU A 235 8.86 -8.37 -18.85
N GLY A 236 10.00 -7.74 -18.50
CA GLY A 236 10.06 -6.33 -18.17
C GLY A 236 10.25 -5.45 -19.40
N VAL A 237 9.82 -4.20 -19.32
CA VAL A 237 9.95 -3.20 -20.41
C VAL A 237 11.40 -2.96 -20.82
N SER A 238 12.35 -3.10 -19.90
CA SER A 238 13.78 -2.96 -20.22
C SER A 238 14.34 -4.08 -21.09
N LYS A 239 13.62 -5.20 -21.28
CA LYS A 239 14.07 -6.30 -22.15
C LYS A 239 13.88 -6.01 -23.65
N VAL A 240 13.14 -4.97 -24.00
CA VAL A 240 13.00 -4.52 -25.40
C VAL A 240 14.36 -4.13 -25.95
N THR A 241 14.58 -4.37 -27.23
CA THR A 241 15.84 -3.98 -27.91
C THR A 241 16.07 -2.48 -27.72
N ALA A 242 17.27 -2.08 -27.34
CA ALA A 242 17.62 -0.69 -27.16
C ALA A 242 17.45 0.10 -28.48
N ALA A 243 16.79 1.25 -28.39
CA ALA A 243 16.62 2.17 -29.51
C ALA A 243 17.86 3.03 -29.69
N VAL A 244 18.52 3.44 -28.60
CA VAL A 244 19.69 4.30 -28.58
C VAL A 244 20.76 3.70 -27.67
N ALA A 245 22.02 3.76 -28.15
CA ALA A 245 23.20 3.43 -27.35
C ALA A 245 23.97 4.70 -27.01
N ALA A 246 24.14 4.96 -25.70
CA ALA A 246 24.89 6.12 -25.24
C ALA A 246 26.36 6.03 -25.63
N ALA A 247 26.97 7.16 -25.96
CA ALA A 247 28.39 7.27 -26.31
C ALA A 247 29.31 7.06 -25.10
N ALA A 248 28.81 7.30 -23.88
CA ALA A 248 29.52 7.15 -22.61
C ALA A 248 28.91 6.10 -21.71
N ALA A 249 29.71 5.53 -20.80
CA ALA A 249 29.25 4.54 -19.83
C ALA A 249 28.52 5.15 -18.59
N THR A 250 28.81 6.42 -18.31
CA THR A 250 28.34 7.09 -17.05
C THR A 250 27.76 8.48 -17.27
N ALA A 251 27.61 8.89 -18.55
CA ALA A 251 27.05 10.20 -18.92
C ALA A 251 26.09 10.03 -20.10
N ILE A 252 25.08 10.88 -20.15
CA ILE A 252 24.08 10.97 -21.22
C ILE A 252 24.08 12.38 -21.74
N THR A 253 23.98 12.57 -23.06
CA THR A 253 23.87 13.87 -23.72
C THR A 253 22.41 14.23 -23.97
N ALA A 254 22.15 15.52 -24.27
CA ALA A 254 20.81 15.98 -24.66
C ALA A 254 20.38 15.38 -26.00
N ASP A 255 21.33 15.25 -26.96
CA ASP A 255 21.06 14.68 -28.27
C ASP A 255 20.63 13.23 -28.19
N GLU A 256 21.27 12.42 -27.33
CA GLU A 256 20.87 11.01 -27.08
C GLU A 256 19.45 10.90 -26.48
N LEU A 257 19.01 11.87 -25.67
CA LEU A 257 17.65 11.91 -25.13
C LEU A 257 16.64 12.30 -26.21
N ILE A 258 17.00 13.21 -27.12
CA ILE A 258 16.18 13.58 -28.27
C ILE A 258 16.07 12.37 -29.21
N ASP A 259 17.16 11.72 -29.54
CA ASP A 259 17.15 10.51 -30.37
C ASP A 259 16.28 9.41 -29.79
N LEU A 260 16.29 9.28 -28.44
CA LEU A 260 15.43 8.32 -27.75
C LEU A 260 13.96 8.67 -27.89
N GLN A 261 13.60 9.93 -27.75
CA GLN A 261 12.22 10.41 -27.94
C GLN A 261 11.74 10.18 -29.36
N GLU A 262 12.55 10.57 -30.35
CA GLU A 262 12.23 10.45 -31.78
C GLU A 262 12.20 9.00 -32.29
N SER A 263 12.73 8.04 -31.50
CA SER A 263 12.64 6.62 -31.84
C SER A 263 11.19 6.09 -31.75
N ILE A 264 10.30 6.77 -31.01
CA ILE A 264 8.87 6.47 -30.96
C ILE A 264 8.11 7.34 -31.95
N PRO A 265 7.28 6.77 -32.85
CA PRO A 265 6.50 7.56 -33.80
C PRO A 265 5.60 8.59 -33.11
N ASP A 266 5.49 9.79 -33.65
CA ASP A 266 4.72 10.94 -33.11
C ASP A 266 3.29 10.55 -32.70
N LYS A 267 2.65 9.68 -33.46
CA LYS A 267 1.28 9.20 -33.18
C LYS A 267 1.15 8.48 -31.82
N LEU A 268 2.26 7.94 -31.29
CA LEU A 268 2.31 7.18 -30.04
C LEU A 268 2.93 7.98 -28.88
N GLN A 269 3.55 9.11 -29.15
CA GLN A 269 4.21 9.94 -28.13
C GLN A 269 3.27 10.56 -27.08
N PRO A 270 2.01 10.95 -27.38
CA PRO A 270 1.18 11.71 -26.42
C PRO A 270 0.96 11.02 -25.06
N GLY A 271 1.04 9.69 -25.00
CA GLY A 271 0.93 8.91 -23.75
C GLY A 271 2.26 8.55 -23.10
N CYS A 272 3.38 8.97 -23.71
CA CYS A 272 4.70 8.57 -23.23
C CYS A 272 5.15 9.29 -21.97
N ILE A 273 5.92 8.59 -21.16
CA ILE A 273 6.56 9.09 -19.95
C ILE A 273 8.04 8.70 -19.95
N TRP A 274 8.85 9.50 -19.29
CA TRP A 274 10.24 9.17 -19.00
C TRP A 274 10.33 8.38 -17.69
N VAL A 275 11.06 7.26 -17.69
CA VAL A 275 11.32 6.46 -16.48
C VAL A 275 12.83 6.34 -16.30
N MET A 276 13.32 6.70 -15.11
CA MET A 276 14.75 6.69 -14.79
C MET A 276 14.99 6.61 -13.29
N SER A 277 16.24 6.32 -12.90
CA SER A 277 16.62 6.37 -11.50
C SER A 277 16.78 7.82 -10.99
N ARG A 278 16.77 7.99 -9.66
CA ARG A 278 17.01 9.30 -9.04
C ARG A 278 18.38 9.88 -9.38
N ALA A 279 19.40 9.04 -9.48
CA ALA A 279 20.76 9.46 -9.82
C ALA A 279 20.82 9.93 -11.28
N THR A 280 20.22 9.17 -12.20
CA THR A 280 20.11 9.52 -13.62
C THR A 280 19.35 10.83 -13.82
N ARG A 281 18.19 11.01 -13.15
CA ARG A 281 17.46 12.29 -13.18
C ARG A 281 18.32 13.46 -12.71
N THR A 282 19.09 13.26 -11.63
CA THR A 282 19.96 14.32 -11.11
C THR A 282 21.06 14.71 -12.11
N ALA A 283 21.60 13.74 -12.82
CA ALA A 283 22.59 13.99 -13.88
C ALA A 283 21.97 14.73 -15.08
N ILE A 284 20.82 14.25 -15.57
CA ILE A 284 20.10 14.92 -16.67
C ILE A 284 19.70 16.34 -16.29
N ARG A 285 19.27 16.58 -15.04
CA ARG A 285 18.94 17.92 -14.54
C ARG A 285 20.13 18.90 -14.58
N LYS A 286 21.35 18.40 -14.53
CA LYS A 286 22.56 19.23 -14.64
C LYS A 286 22.96 19.55 -16.08
N LEU A 287 22.29 18.92 -17.07
CA LEU A 287 22.52 19.26 -18.48
C LEU A 287 22.01 20.66 -18.75
N LYS A 288 22.79 21.40 -19.52
CA LYS A 288 22.50 22.78 -19.88
C LYS A 288 22.50 22.92 -21.41
N ASP A 289 21.69 23.83 -21.88
CA ASP A 289 21.73 24.30 -23.29
C ASP A 289 22.96 25.19 -23.57
N GLY A 290 23.12 25.60 -24.80
CA GLY A 290 24.22 26.50 -25.24
C GLY A 290 24.22 27.87 -24.54
N GLU A 291 23.11 28.28 -23.93
CA GLU A 291 22.93 29.51 -23.18
C GLU A 291 23.09 29.36 -21.68
N GLY A 292 23.27 28.12 -21.18
CA GLY A 292 23.48 27.78 -19.77
C GLY A 292 22.20 27.50 -18.99
N ASN A 293 21.03 27.41 -19.65
CA ASN A 293 19.77 27.03 -19.00
C ASN A 293 19.69 25.52 -18.80
N TYR A 294 19.02 25.09 -17.73
CA TYR A 294 18.83 23.67 -17.47
C TYR A 294 17.73 23.09 -18.39
N LEU A 295 17.99 21.94 -18.99
CA LEU A 295 17.06 21.26 -19.90
C LEU A 295 15.88 20.64 -19.15
N LEU A 296 16.11 20.04 -17.99
CA LEU A 296 15.07 19.46 -17.16
C LEU A 296 14.55 20.51 -16.17
N ASN A 297 13.37 21.02 -16.42
CA ASN A 297 12.75 22.02 -15.58
C ASN A 297 11.83 21.38 -14.51
N LYS A 298 11.74 22.06 -13.36
CA LYS A 298 10.71 21.75 -12.37
C LYS A 298 9.40 22.37 -12.87
N ASP A 299 8.41 21.54 -13.09
CA ASP A 299 7.10 21.95 -13.55
C ASP A 299 6.05 21.65 -12.49
N ALA A 300 5.34 22.68 -12.05
CA ALA A 300 4.30 22.51 -11.03
C ALA A 300 3.03 21.81 -11.58
N THR A 301 2.88 21.76 -12.90
CA THR A 301 1.76 21.12 -13.59
C THR A 301 2.03 19.65 -13.92
N ALA A 302 3.32 19.25 -13.96
CA ALA A 302 3.71 17.87 -14.23
C ALA A 302 3.27 16.92 -13.08
N LYS A 303 2.77 15.76 -13.44
CA LYS A 303 2.25 14.74 -12.50
C LYS A 303 3.23 14.40 -11.37
N TRP A 304 4.54 14.35 -11.68
CA TRP A 304 5.62 14.07 -10.72
C TRP A 304 6.58 15.24 -10.51
N GLY A 305 6.16 16.47 -10.87
CA GLY A 305 6.89 17.70 -10.60
C GLY A 305 8.11 17.97 -11.50
N TYR A 306 8.30 17.16 -12.55
CA TYR A 306 9.35 17.36 -13.55
C TYR A 306 8.84 16.95 -14.93
N SER A 307 9.15 17.80 -15.94
CA SER A 307 8.91 17.51 -17.36
C SER A 307 10.20 17.60 -18.14
N LEU A 308 10.38 16.70 -19.09
CA LEU A 308 11.51 16.66 -20.03
C LEU A 308 10.95 16.58 -21.44
N PHE A 309 11.29 17.56 -22.28
CA PHE A 309 10.80 17.67 -23.67
C PHE A 309 9.27 17.49 -23.80
N GLY A 310 8.52 18.08 -22.86
CA GLY A 310 7.05 18.05 -22.88
C GLY A 310 6.39 16.81 -22.28
N HIS A 311 7.15 15.85 -21.78
CA HIS A 311 6.65 14.62 -21.16
C HIS A 311 7.05 14.51 -19.70
N ASP A 312 6.20 13.87 -18.90
CA ASP A 312 6.40 13.69 -17.47
C ASP A 312 7.58 12.75 -17.17
N VAL A 313 8.34 13.07 -16.11
CA VAL A 313 9.46 12.27 -15.64
C VAL A 313 9.08 11.52 -14.37
N TYR A 314 8.97 10.21 -14.49
CA TYR A 314 8.79 9.29 -13.35
C TYR A 314 10.14 8.76 -12.85
N VAL A 315 10.31 8.76 -11.53
CA VAL A 315 11.53 8.24 -10.90
C VAL A 315 11.21 6.95 -10.17
N SER A 316 11.79 5.86 -10.66
CA SER A 316 11.68 4.55 -10.04
C SER A 316 12.99 4.15 -9.33
N GLN A 317 12.86 3.51 -8.17
CA GLN A 317 13.99 2.91 -7.46
C GLN A 317 14.47 1.61 -8.12
N SER A 318 13.60 0.96 -8.88
CA SER A 318 13.91 -0.28 -9.62
C SER A 318 14.72 -0.04 -10.90
N MET A 319 14.84 1.22 -11.34
CA MET A 319 15.69 1.59 -12.48
C MET A 319 17.16 1.59 -12.07
N PRO A 320 18.05 0.97 -12.86
CA PRO A 320 19.48 1.03 -12.62
C PRO A 320 20.03 2.45 -12.82
N ASP A 321 21.05 2.78 -12.04
CA ASP A 321 21.81 4.00 -12.26
C ASP A 321 22.66 3.90 -13.54
N MET A 322 23.10 5.05 -14.06
CA MET A 322 24.00 5.12 -15.21
C MET A 322 25.31 4.37 -14.90
N ALA A 323 25.46 3.22 -15.49
CA ALA A 323 26.67 2.39 -15.41
C ALA A 323 26.85 1.62 -16.72
N ALA A 324 28.07 1.22 -16.99
CA ALA A 324 28.43 0.49 -18.23
C ALA A 324 27.50 -0.69 -18.51
N GLY A 325 26.91 -0.73 -19.70
CA GLY A 325 26.01 -1.79 -20.15
C GLY A 325 24.66 -1.87 -19.41
N LYS A 326 24.28 -0.82 -18.67
CA LYS A 326 22.98 -0.73 -18.00
C LYS A 326 21.98 0.10 -18.80
N ARG A 327 20.71 -0.21 -18.66
CA ARG A 327 19.57 0.49 -19.28
C ARG A 327 19.09 1.56 -18.33
N ALA A 328 19.65 2.77 -18.46
CA ALA A 328 19.50 3.81 -17.46
C ALA A 328 18.28 4.73 -17.67
N VAL A 329 17.75 4.79 -18.90
CA VAL A 329 16.58 5.62 -19.25
C VAL A 329 15.62 4.82 -20.12
N LEU A 330 14.35 4.91 -19.82
CA LEU A 330 13.26 4.42 -20.65
C LEU A 330 12.37 5.59 -21.04
N TYR A 331 11.92 5.62 -22.28
CA TYR A 331 10.87 6.48 -22.77
C TYR A 331 9.79 5.59 -23.35
N LEU A 332 8.59 5.60 -22.73
CA LEU A 332 7.57 4.62 -23.06
C LEU A 332 6.15 5.12 -22.81
N ASP A 333 5.20 4.62 -23.60
CA ASP A 333 3.77 4.64 -23.27
C ASP A 333 3.46 3.37 -22.48
N PRO A 334 3.09 3.48 -21.17
CA PRO A 334 2.82 2.33 -20.31
C PRO A 334 1.75 1.38 -20.86
N THR A 335 0.83 1.88 -21.70
CA THR A 335 -0.21 1.05 -22.34
C THR A 335 0.35 0.03 -23.34
N GLY A 336 1.64 0.14 -23.70
CA GLY A 336 2.34 -0.88 -24.48
C GLY A 336 2.73 -2.13 -23.70
N LEU A 337 2.56 -2.12 -22.38
CA LEU A 337 2.82 -3.23 -21.48
C LEU A 337 1.50 -3.89 -21.07
N ALA A 338 1.33 -5.16 -21.40
CA ALA A 338 0.19 -5.97 -20.95
C ALA A 338 0.55 -6.66 -19.62
N VAL A 339 -0.24 -6.39 -18.59
CA VAL A 339 -0.11 -7.00 -17.26
C VAL A 339 -1.35 -7.85 -17.02
N LYS A 340 -1.14 -9.12 -16.73
CA LYS A 340 -2.21 -10.06 -16.40
C LYS A 340 -2.13 -10.41 -14.93
N VAL A 341 -3.23 -10.21 -14.19
CA VAL A 341 -3.43 -10.67 -12.83
C VAL A 341 -4.34 -11.90 -12.90
N ALA A 342 -3.77 -13.09 -12.70
CA ALA A 342 -4.53 -14.33 -12.78
C ALA A 342 -5.26 -14.64 -11.47
N GLU A 343 -4.67 -14.27 -10.34
CA GLU A 343 -5.25 -14.39 -9.01
C GLU A 343 -4.97 -13.10 -8.22
N ASN A 344 -6.03 -12.52 -7.68
CA ASN A 344 -5.93 -11.37 -6.79
C ASN A 344 -5.11 -11.72 -5.54
N PRO A 345 -4.41 -10.75 -4.95
CA PRO A 345 -3.62 -10.99 -3.76
C PRO A 345 -4.42 -11.70 -2.67
N SER A 346 -3.98 -12.89 -2.30
CA SER A 346 -4.54 -13.67 -1.20
C SER A 346 -3.61 -13.55 0.00
N VAL A 347 -4.15 -13.22 1.17
CA VAL A 347 -3.35 -13.03 2.39
C VAL A 347 -3.69 -14.13 3.39
N GLN A 348 -2.69 -14.72 4.03
CA GLN A 348 -2.85 -15.75 5.05
C GLN A 348 -2.05 -15.41 6.30
N VAL A 349 -2.58 -15.76 7.47
CA VAL A 349 -1.91 -15.53 8.75
C VAL A 349 -1.33 -16.83 9.27
N LEU A 350 -0.01 -16.83 9.45
CA LEU A 350 0.77 -17.99 9.92
C LEU A 350 1.15 -17.80 11.38
N ARG A 351 0.40 -18.42 12.30
CA ARG A 351 0.64 -18.31 13.74
C ARG A 351 1.60 -19.35 14.26
N GLU A 352 1.40 -20.61 13.83
CA GLU A 352 2.15 -21.74 14.36
C GLU A 352 3.61 -21.71 13.90
N LYS A 353 3.87 -21.29 12.67
CA LYS A 353 5.19 -21.30 12.05
C LYS A 353 6.24 -20.44 12.78
N PHE A 354 5.80 -19.37 13.44
CA PHE A 354 6.67 -18.39 14.12
C PHE A 354 6.37 -18.28 15.62
N ALA A 355 5.75 -19.31 16.21
CA ALA A 355 5.41 -19.33 17.62
C ALA A 355 6.65 -19.30 18.52
N ASP A 356 7.74 -19.94 18.09
CA ASP A 356 9.05 -19.96 18.75
C ASP A 356 9.77 -18.60 18.73
N GLU A 357 9.46 -17.77 17.72
CA GLU A 357 9.99 -16.40 17.61
C GLU A 357 9.10 -15.34 18.30
N HIS A 358 8.05 -15.73 19.00
CA HIS A 358 7.04 -14.84 19.57
C HIS A 358 6.47 -13.84 18.55
N ALA A 359 6.17 -14.32 17.35
CA ALA A 359 5.73 -13.53 16.21
C ALA A 359 4.57 -14.22 15.47
N VAL A 360 3.84 -13.43 14.69
CA VAL A 360 2.85 -13.89 13.71
C VAL A 360 3.34 -13.55 12.34
N GLY A 361 3.36 -14.52 11.42
CA GLY A 361 3.65 -14.27 10.01
C GLY A 361 2.38 -13.93 9.25
N VAL A 362 2.47 -12.96 8.34
CA VAL A 362 1.42 -12.70 7.35
C VAL A 362 2.04 -12.88 5.98
N ILE A 363 1.47 -13.77 5.19
CA ILE A 363 1.91 -14.07 3.82
C ILE A 363 0.86 -13.59 2.83
N CYS A 364 1.32 -12.94 1.76
CA CYS A 364 0.50 -12.55 0.63
C CYS A 364 0.95 -13.34 -0.59
N TRP A 365 0.02 -13.96 -1.30
CA TRP A 365 0.25 -14.63 -2.57
C TRP A 365 -0.44 -13.88 -3.69
N MET A 366 0.19 -13.84 -4.85
CA MET A 366 -0.33 -13.19 -6.06
C MET A 366 0.17 -13.97 -7.27
N GLU A 367 -0.69 -14.13 -8.27
CA GLU A 367 -0.29 -14.71 -9.56
C GLU A 367 -0.38 -13.64 -10.65
N VAL A 368 0.77 -13.29 -11.24
CA VAL A 368 0.89 -12.21 -12.21
C VAL A 368 1.84 -12.59 -13.34
N ASP A 369 1.58 -12.07 -14.53
CA ASP A 369 2.46 -12.15 -15.69
C ASP A 369 2.44 -10.81 -16.43
N SER A 370 3.54 -10.46 -17.08
CA SER A 370 3.58 -9.31 -17.97
C SER A 370 4.39 -9.58 -19.22
N LYS A 371 3.94 -8.98 -20.32
CA LYS A 371 4.64 -9.00 -21.60
C LYS A 371 4.44 -7.68 -22.35
N VAL A 372 5.41 -7.36 -23.17
CA VAL A 372 5.33 -6.20 -24.04
C VAL A 372 4.41 -6.53 -25.22
N GLU A 373 3.23 -5.89 -25.24
CA GLU A 373 2.24 -6.03 -26.29
C GLU A 373 2.62 -5.26 -27.54
N ASN A 374 3.10 -4.02 -27.39
CA ASN A 374 3.53 -3.19 -28.50
C ASN A 374 4.93 -2.61 -28.25
N LYS A 375 5.93 -3.19 -28.93
CA LYS A 375 7.33 -2.75 -28.84
C LYS A 375 7.59 -1.34 -29.36
N GLN A 376 6.75 -0.83 -30.28
CA GLN A 376 6.90 0.52 -30.84
C GLN A 376 6.57 1.63 -29.81
N LYS A 377 5.92 1.28 -28.72
CA LYS A 377 5.57 2.19 -27.62
C LYS A 377 6.68 2.29 -26.57
N ILE A 378 7.79 1.57 -26.72
CA ILE A 378 8.84 1.48 -25.70
C ILE A 378 10.19 1.73 -26.36
N ALA A 379 10.88 2.75 -25.89
CA ALA A 379 12.26 3.07 -26.27
C ALA A 379 13.18 2.95 -25.05
N VAL A 380 14.30 2.31 -25.24
CA VAL A 380 15.29 2.00 -24.19
C VAL A 380 16.62 2.60 -24.58
N LEU A 381 17.31 3.26 -23.64
CA LEU A 381 18.65 3.76 -23.79
C LEU A 381 19.63 2.85 -23.05
N ASP A 382 20.56 2.23 -23.80
CA ASP A 382 21.64 1.44 -23.27
C ASP A 382 22.88 2.32 -23.03
N MET A 383 23.45 2.24 -21.83
CA MET A 383 24.75 2.85 -21.57
C MET A 383 25.86 2.05 -22.26
N LYS A 384 26.89 2.76 -22.78
CA LYS A 384 28.03 2.09 -23.42
C LYS A 384 28.60 0.99 -22.55
N ALA A 385 28.76 -0.19 -23.11
CA ALA A 385 29.40 -1.31 -22.41
C ALA A 385 30.85 -0.96 -22.02
N ALA A 386 31.32 -1.50 -20.91
CA ALA A 386 32.73 -1.40 -20.56
C ALA A 386 33.55 -2.10 -21.65
N VAL A 387 34.52 -1.40 -22.19
CA VAL A 387 35.52 -2.07 -23.06
C VAL A 387 36.32 -2.98 -22.16
N THR A 388 36.09 -4.29 -22.27
CA THR A 388 37.00 -5.27 -21.66
C THR A 388 38.35 -5.08 -22.37
N PRO A 389 39.45 -4.72 -21.66
CA PRO A 389 40.76 -4.72 -22.29
C PRO A 389 40.97 -6.13 -22.79
N GLY A 390 41.16 -6.25 -24.09
CA GLY A 390 41.35 -7.56 -24.76
C GLY A 390 42.43 -8.36 -24.07
N GLY A 391 42.12 -9.61 -23.76
CA GLY A 391 43.12 -10.64 -23.43
C GLY A 391 43.92 -11.01 -24.65
#